data_11fccefcc449acbf7a4f18412494521d
#
_entry.id   11fccefcc449acbf7a4f18412494521d
#
_cell.length_a   1.000
_cell.length_b   1.000
_cell.length_c   1.000
_cell.angle_alpha   90.00
_cell.angle_beta   90.00
_cell.angle_gamma   90.00
#
_symmetry.space_group_name_H-M   'P 1'
#
loop_
_entity.id
_entity.type
_entity.pdbx_description
1 polymer ?
#
loop_
_entity_poly.entity_id
_entity_poly.type
_entity_poly.pdbx_seq_one_letter_code
_entity_poly.pdbx_strand_id
1 'polypeptide(L)'
;MNKSQTPTFRAGAKSSHDVWVRTLSEINYNSVQAVLDLIADDNLYRGDTYLRQVSALKTALDTIENKHLEGFELDNYAWISSCVLPDAVTHILNSAIGQLLKDITDTNNVESSVKKFEAMVAPYNYKRPKGIITKTQVENAYKTVVELGYEDSLERRHAKVEDISIEDVIFVNRETRKRMLGGFDSLMNETSNTSKTATDFEKTAIPTTMEEFLNNIVSKASKLELFFDNKLNNNLVTLTAPVNKEAPSMFKWNNGFAWTYNGNISDAIKQRVKEVGGKVDGYMRISLHWYNYDDLDLHMDSPYGHIYYGNKADLLDVDMNACGGSAFEERNNPKKFSRNAVENIIFSGIPKAGTYKVFVNNFAKVENIDLGFEVEVELNGVVHTYVYDKDVPHKSDVSVLDFTSNGREVIFTKEHLSSTTASKEIWGVKTQNFVEVSAICLSPNYWGNNKVGAKHYFFMLKNCKNPDAVRGYFNEYLKDELTKNHKRVFEVLASKALTPYDDNQMSGLGFIATSRNSLMVRVDSGKIYKVNI
;
A
#
# COMPACT_ATOMS: atom_id res chain seq x y z
N MET A 1 -32.56 -14.23 -51.02
CA MET A 1 -32.83 -13.03 -50.25
C MET A 1 -34.22 -12.47 -50.64
N ASN A 2 -35.06 -12.30 -49.66
CA ASN A 2 -36.41 -11.82 -49.90
C ASN A 2 -36.35 -10.32 -50.26
N LYS A 3 -37.02 -9.88 -51.36
CA LYS A 3 -36.97 -8.48 -51.84
C LYS A 3 -37.31 -7.41 -50.78
N SER A 4 -38.05 -7.78 -49.74
CA SER A 4 -38.40 -6.93 -48.62
C SER A 4 -37.27 -6.68 -47.60
N GLN A 5 -36.24 -7.50 -47.59
CA GLN A 5 -35.10 -7.39 -46.66
C GLN A 5 -33.94 -6.53 -47.18
N THR A 6 -33.93 -6.26 -48.49
CA THR A 6 -32.83 -5.54 -49.14
C THR A 6 -32.72 -4.08 -48.73
N PRO A 7 -33.82 -3.30 -48.54
CA PRO A 7 -33.74 -1.92 -48.09
C PRO A 7 -33.24 -1.82 -46.64
N THR A 8 -33.69 -2.70 -45.74
CA THR A 8 -33.29 -2.72 -44.33
C THR A 8 -31.80 -3.08 -44.21
N PHE A 9 -31.30 -4.04 -44.98
CA PHE A 9 -29.88 -4.39 -45.03
C PHE A 9 -29.02 -3.22 -45.53
N ARG A 10 -29.44 -2.49 -46.57
CA ARG A 10 -28.73 -1.31 -47.09
C ARG A 10 -28.69 -0.18 -46.09
N ALA A 11 -29.78 0.08 -45.39
CA ALA A 11 -29.86 1.09 -44.36
C ALA A 11 -28.97 0.76 -43.17
N GLY A 12 -28.93 -0.50 -42.73
CA GLY A 12 -28.05 -0.98 -41.68
C GLY A 12 -26.58 -0.84 -42.04
N ALA A 13 -26.19 -1.30 -43.24
CA ALA A 13 -24.81 -1.19 -43.72
C ALA A 13 -24.33 0.26 -43.81
N LYS A 14 -25.20 1.17 -44.29
CA LYS A 14 -24.88 2.59 -44.32
C LYS A 14 -24.74 3.19 -42.92
N SER A 15 -25.58 2.82 -41.96
CA SER A 15 -25.47 3.28 -40.59
C SER A 15 -24.16 2.84 -39.94
N SER A 16 -23.77 1.58 -40.13
CA SER A 16 -22.48 1.05 -39.60
C SER A 16 -21.30 1.78 -40.24
N HIS A 17 -21.33 2.01 -41.54
CA HIS A 17 -20.29 2.77 -42.23
C HIS A 17 -20.21 4.23 -41.70
N ASP A 18 -21.32 4.94 -41.61
CA ASP A 18 -21.32 6.34 -41.21
C ASP A 18 -20.79 6.53 -39.77
N VAL A 19 -21.15 5.63 -38.85
CA VAL A 19 -20.60 5.63 -37.46
C VAL A 19 -19.13 5.25 -37.46
N TRP A 20 -18.74 4.29 -38.27
CA TRP A 20 -17.35 3.81 -38.32
C TRP A 20 -16.40 4.86 -38.91
N VAL A 21 -16.79 5.56 -39.96
CA VAL A 21 -16.04 6.70 -40.52
C VAL A 21 -15.81 7.78 -39.47
N ARG A 22 -16.86 8.12 -38.69
CA ARG A 22 -16.72 9.05 -37.58
C ARG A 22 -15.77 8.54 -36.51
N THR A 23 -15.85 7.26 -36.15
CA THR A 23 -14.95 6.63 -35.20
C THR A 23 -13.49 6.81 -35.60
N LEU A 24 -13.18 6.50 -36.87
CA LEU A 24 -11.83 6.59 -37.42
C LEU A 24 -11.29 8.03 -37.52
N SER A 25 -12.20 9.03 -37.63
CA SER A 25 -11.82 10.44 -37.74
C SER A 25 -11.84 11.18 -36.39
N GLU A 26 -12.70 10.80 -35.45
CA GLU A 26 -12.92 11.51 -34.19
C GLU A 26 -12.11 10.93 -33.02
N ILE A 27 -11.54 9.74 -33.13
CA ILE A 27 -10.74 9.10 -32.08
C ILE A 27 -9.29 9.03 -32.52
N ASN A 28 -8.39 9.58 -31.72
CA ASN A 28 -6.97 9.54 -32.03
C ASN A 28 -6.28 8.26 -31.49
N TYR A 29 -5.16 7.92 -32.11
CA TYR A 29 -4.37 6.75 -31.77
C TYR A 29 -3.91 6.71 -30.30
N ASN A 30 -3.49 7.87 -29.77
CA ASN A 30 -2.96 7.96 -28.40
C ASN A 30 -4.05 7.65 -27.36
N SER A 31 -5.29 8.04 -27.62
CA SER A 31 -6.43 7.73 -26.74
C SER A 31 -6.74 6.23 -26.73
N VAL A 32 -6.66 5.58 -27.90
CA VAL A 32 -6.85 4.12 -28.01
C VAL A 32 -5.75 3.39 -27.24
N GLN A 33 -4.51 3.81 -27.40
CA GLN A 33 -3.38 3.22 -26.67
C GLN A 33 -3.52 3.44 -25.16
N ALA A 34 -3.90 4.66 -24.72
CA ALA A 34 -4.12 4.95 -23.32
C ALA A 34 -5.21 4.06 -22.68
N VAL A 35 -6.31 3.81 -23.40
CA VAL A 35 -7.38 2.92 -22.91
C VAL A 35 -6.91 1.45 -22.86
N LEU A 36 -6.12 1.00 -23.83
CA LEU A 36 -5.53 -0.35 -23.80
C LEU A 36 -4.56 -0.52 -22.64
N ASP A 37 -3.73 0.49 -22.35
CA ASP A 37 -2.84 0.49 -21.19
C ASP A 37 -3.65 0.43 -19.87
N LEU A 38 -4.75 1.20 -19.75
CA LEU A 38 -5.64 1.14 -18.59
C LEU A 38 -6.28 -0.24 -18.40
N ILE A 39 -6.66 -0.91 -19.48
CA ILE A 39 -7.21 -2.28 -19.44
C ILE A 39 -6.12 -3.26 -19.01
N ALA A 40 -4.92 -3.15 -19.55
CA ALA A 40 -3.79 -4.04 -19.24
C ALA A 40 -3.36 -3.92 -17.76
N ASP A 41 -3.44 -2.72 -17.19
CA ASP A 41 -3.07 -2.43 -15.80
C ASP A 41 -4.22 -2.65 -14.81
N ASP A 42 -5.37 -3.17 -15.26
CA ASP A 42 -6.61 -3.35 -14.47
C ASP A 42 -7.11 -2.03 -13.81
N ASN A 43 -6.91 -0.93 -14.50
CA ASN A 43 -7.26 0.43 -14.06
C ASN A 43 -8.58 0.96 -14.64
N LEU A 44 -9.37 0.12 -15.31
CA LEU A 44 -10.65 0.47 -15.89
C LEU A 44 -11.73 -0.51 -15.42
N TYR A 45 -12.83 0.02 -14.88
CA TYR A 45 -13.96 -0.81 -14.43
C TYR A 45 -14.44 -1.75 -15.55
N ARG A 46 -14.34 -3.08 -15.32
CA ARG A 46 -14.65 -4.12 -16.32
C ARG A 46 -13.98 -3.90 -17.68
N GLY A 47 -12.77 -3.37 -17.69
CA GLY A 47 -12.05 -3.03 -18.91
C GLY A 47 -11.83 -4.20 -19.84
N ASP A 48 -11.65 -5.41 -19.30
CA ASP A 48 -11.49 -6.66 -20.03
C ASP A 48 -12.66 -6.93 -21.01
N THR A 49 -13.88 -6.53 -20.69
CA THR A 49 -15.05 -6.69 -21.57
C THR A 49 -14.96 -5.87 -22.85
N TYR A 50 -14.16 -4.80 -22.84
CA TYR A 50 -13.96 -3.90 -24.00
C TYR A 50 -12.68 -4.18 -24.77
N LEU A 51 -11.79 -5.06 -24.26
CA LEU A 51 -10.47 -5.30 -24.85
C LEU A 51 -10.54 -5.62 -26.34
N ARG A 52 -11.46 -6.51 -26.76
CA ARG A 52 -11.61 -6.92 -28.16
C ARG A 52 -12.02 -5.76 -29.07
N GLN A 53 -12.92 -4.90 -28.60
CA GLN A 53 -13.43 -3.76 -29.36
C GLN A 53 -12.33 -2.71 -29.56
N VAL A 54 -11.64 -2.36 -28.47
CA VAL A 54 -10.57 -1.34 -28.49
C VAL A 54 -9.35 -1.85 -29.28
N SER A 55 -8.99 -3.14 -29.15
CA SER A 55 -7.91 -3.75 -29.95
C SER A 55 -8.23 -3.77 -31.44
N ALA A 56 -9.49 -4.05 -31.83
CA ALA A 56 -9.91 -4.02 -33.22
C ALA A 56 -9.85 -2.60 -33.80
N LEU A 57 -10.25 -1.59 -33.02
CA LEU A 57 -10.10 -0.17 -33.42
C LEU A 57 -8.62 0.20 -33.59
N LYS A 58 -7.76 -0.23 -32.65
CA LYS A 58 -6.31 -0.01 -32.78
C LYS A 58 -5.78 -0.59 -34.07
N THR A 59 -6.12 -1.85 -34.39
CA THR A 59 -5.67 -2.52 -35.62
C THR A 59 -6.15 -1.77 -36.87
N ALA A 60 -7.35 -1.19 -36.85
CA ALA A 60 -7.84 -0.39 -37.96
C ALA A 60 -7.04 0.90 -38.13
N LEU A 61 -6.74 1.61 -37.05
CA LEU A 61 -5.92 2.82 -37.07
C LEU A 61 -4.47 2.51 -37.49
N ASP A 62 -3.86 1.42 -37.00
CA ASP A 62 -2.54 0.92 -37.43
C ASP A 62 -2.53 0.65 -38.94
N THR A 63 -3.63 0.11 -39.49
CA THR A 63 -3.73 -0.18 -40.93
C THR A 63 -3.79 1.12 -41.75
N ILE A 64 -4.54 2.11 -41.28
CA ILE A 64 -4.66 3.41 -41.94
C ILE A 64 -3.31 4.12 -41.95
N GLU A 65 -2.62 4.15 -40.80
CA GLU A 65 -1.33 4.81 -40.69
C GLU A 65 -0.23 4.11 -41.51
N ASN A 66 -0.12 2.78 -41.41
CA ASN A 66 0.90 2.03 -42.12
C ASN A 66 0.74 2.04 -43.65
N LYS A 67 -0.51 2.14 -44.13
CA LYS A 67 -0.79 2.21 -45.56
C LYS A 67 -0.98 3.63 -46.09
N HIS A 68 -0.88 4.64 -45.21
CA HIS A 68 -1.12 6.05 -45.54
C HIS A 68 -2.43 6.27 -46.28
N LEU A 69 -3.54 5.65 -45.79
CA LEU A 69 -4.84 5.71 -46.45
C LEU A 69 -5.47 7.09 -46.27
N GLU A 70 -5.77 7.75 -47.37
CA GLU A 70 -6.42 9.06 -47.40
C GLU A 70 -7.55 9.11 -48.44
N GLY A 71 -8.47 10.07 -48.31
CA GLY A 71 -9.51 10.36 -49.27
C GLY A 71 -10.34 9.12 -49.65
N PHE A 72 -10.38 8.79 -50.94
CA PHE A 72 -11.16 7.66 -51.45
C PHE A 72 -10.67 6.29 -50.91
N GLU A 73 -9.40 6.10 -50.71
CA GLU A 73 -8.86 4.85 -50.19
C GLU A 73 -9.27 4.58 -48.75
N LEU A 74 -9.29 5.65 -47.93
CA LEU A 74 -9.79 5.61 -46.55
C LEU A 74 -11.30 5.31 -46.51
N ASP A 75 -12.11 5.97 -47.35
CA ASP A 75 -13.55 5.70 -47.44
C ASP A 75 -13.84 4.26 -47.87
N ASN A 76 -13.10 3.77 -48.86
CA ASN A 76 -13.22 2.38 -49.30
C ASN A 76 -12.81 1.37 -48.21
N TYR A 77 -11.74 1.64 -47.50
CA TYR A 77 -11.33 0.85 -46.34
C TYR A 77 -12.41 0.85 -45.25
N ALA A 78 -13.00 2.01 -44.96
CA ALA A 78 -14.08 2.15 -43.97
C ALA A 78 -15.32 1.33 -44.38
N TRP A 79 -15.69 1.34 -45.68
CA TRP A 79 -16.76 0.51 -46.19
C TRP A 79 -16.49 -1.00 -46.02
N ILE A 80 -15.34 -1.46 -46.47
CA ILE A 80 -14.96 -2.88 -46.38
C ILE A 80 -14.92 -3.32 -44.91
N SER A 81 -14.23 -2.58 -44.07
CA SER A 81 -14.08 -2.92 -42.64
C SER A 81 -15.41 -2.87 -41.88
N SER A 82 -16.31 -1.93 -42.21
CA SER A 82 -17.63 -1.87 -41.58
C SER A 82 -18.54 -3.06 -41.94
N CYS A 83 -18.30 -3.71 -43.08
CA CYS A 83 -19.03 -4.91 -43.46
C CYS A 83 -18.48 -6.20 -42.83
N VAL A 84 -17.21 -6.20 -42.38
CA VAL A 84 -16.50 -7.40 -41.88
C VAL A 84 -16.42 -7.40 -40.36
N LEU A 85 -16.25 -6.22 -39.75
CA LEU A 85 -16.11 -6.11 -38.31
C LEU A 85 -17.47 -6.28 -37.60
N PRO A 86 -17.48 -6.80 -36.36
CA PRO A 86 -18.69 -6.89 -35.55
C PRO A 86 -19.33 -5.51 -35.29
N ASP A 87 -20.65 -5.46 -35.16
CA ASP A 87 -21.40 -4.23 -34.87
C ASP A 87 -20.90 -3.52 -33.61
N ALA A 88 -20.49 -4.27 -32.59
CA ALA A 88 -19.88 -3.71 -31.36
C ALA A 88 -18.61 -2.90 -31.60
N VAL A 89 -17.89 -3.18 -32.70
CA VAL A 89 -16.68 -2.43 -33.11
C VAL A 89 -17.06 -1.25 -34.00
N THR A 90 -17.87 -1.47 -35.01
CA THR A 90 -18.26 -0.42 -35.97
C THR A 90 -19.11 0.68 -35.34
N HIS A 91 -19.83 0.37 -34.26
CA HIS A 91 -20.62 1.32 -33.46
C HIS A 91 -19.96 1.69 -32.12
N ILE A 92 -18.66 1.45 -31.95
CA ILE A 92 -17.95 1.71 -30.67
C ILE A 92 -18.13 3.14 -30.18
N LEU A 93 -18.18 4.13 -31.07
CA LEU A 93 -18.36 5.54 -30.72
C LEU A 93 -19.66 5.80 -29.94
N ASN A 94 -20.69 5.00 -30.17
CA ASN A 94 -21.99 5.11 -29.49
C ASN A 94 -22.05 4.36 -28.15
N SER A 95 -20.98 3.68 -27.77
CA SER A 95 -20.87 2.94 -26.51
C SER A 95 -20.21 3.76 -25.41
N ALA A 96 -20.31 3.30 -24.16
CA ALA A 96 -19.64 3.95 -23.03
C ALA A 96 -18.11 4.02 -23.23
N ILE A 97 -17.49 2.94 -23.77
CA ILE A 97 -16.06 2.93 -24.05
C ILE A 97 -15.70 3.90 -25.20
N GLY A 98 -16.57 4.05 -26.18
CA GLY A 98 -16.39 5.05 -27.25
C GLY A 98 -16.47 6.49 -26.73
N GLN A 99 -17.35 6.77 -25.80
CA GLN A 99 -17.39 8.07 -25.11
C GLN A 99 -16.11 8.32 -24.30
N LEU A 100 -15.58 7.31 -23.62
CA LEU A 100 -14.28 7.43 -22.95
C LEU A 100 -13.15 7.76 -23.92
N LEU A 101 -13.05 7.03 -25.04
CA LEU A 101 -12.05 7.28 -26.08
C LEU A 101 -12.16 8.70 -26.64
N LYS A 102 -13.37 9.17 -26.92
CA LYS A 102 -13.62 10.52 -27.40
C LYS A 102 -13.30 11.57 -26.34
N ASP A 103 -13.73 11.40 -25.10
CA ASP A 103 -13.41 12.31 -24.00
C ASP A 103 -11.90 12.47 -23.81
N ILE A 104 -11.12 11.36 -23.88
CA ILE A 104 -9.66 11.42 -23.81
C ILE A 104 -9.08 12.15 -25.02
N THR A 105 -9.62 11.91 -26.22
CA THR A 105 -9.18 12.58 -27.45
C THR A 105 -9.39 14.10 -27.37
N ASP A 106 -10.56 14.52 -26.89
CA ASP A 106 -10.96 15.94 -26.87
C ASP A 106 -10.28 16.72 -25.73
N THR A 107 -10.08 16.09 -24.57
CA THR A 107 -9.60 16.77 -23.35
C THR A 107 -8.15 16.52 -23.02
N ASN A 108 -7.55 15.45 -23.55
CA ASN A 108 -6.26 14.90 -23.17
C ASN A 108 -6.11 14.66 -21.64
N ASN A 109 -7.23 14.44 -20.94
CA ASN A 109 -7.29 14.23 -19.50
C ASN A 109 -7.89 12.86 -19.16
N VAL A 110 -7.01 11.87 -19.05
CA VAL A 110 -7.37 10.48 -18.82
C VAL A 110 -8.13 10.28 -17.50
N GLU A 111 -7.69 10.93 -16.42
CA GLU A 111 -8.30 10.73 -15.09
C GLU A 111 -9.76 11.23 -15.04
N SER A 112 -10.03 12.44 -15.58
CA SER A 112 -11.38 12.98 -15.61
C SER A 112 -12.29 12.19 -16.53
N SER A 113 -11.78 11.73 -17.67
CA SER A 113 -12.54 10.92 -18.64
C SER A 113 -12.90 9.54 -18.09
N VAL A 114 -11.97 8.87 -17.42
CA VAL A 114 -12.28 7.59 -16.76
C VAL A 114 -13.24 7.77 -15.58
N LYS A 115 -13.14 8.86 -14.82
CA LYS A 115 -14.12 9.16 -13.77
C LYS A 115 -15.53 9.32 -14.31
N LYS A 116 -15.69 9.97 -15.47
CA LYS A 116 -17.00 10.09 -16.17
C LYS A 116 -17.50 8.72 -16.66
N PHE A 117 -16.60 7.93 -17.27
CA PHE A 117 -16.92 6.58 -17.72
C PHE A 117 -17.40 5.70 -16.57
N GLU A 118 -16.67 5.68 -15.45
CA GLU A 118 -17.07 4.91 -14.26
C GLU A 118 -18.41 5.37 -13.69
N ALA A 119 -18.68 6.67 -13.68
CA ALA A 119 -19.98 7.19 -13.27
C ALA A 119 -21.14 6.70 -14.14
N MET A 120 -20.88 6.35 -15.42
CA MET A 120 -21.89 5.80 -16.33
C MET A 120 -22.09 4.29 -16.18
N VAL A 121 -21.02 3.52 -15.93
CA VAL A 121 -21.06 2.05 -16.04
C VAL A 121 -20.88 1.32 -14.72
N ALA A 122 -20.29 1.96 -13.71
CA ALA A 122 -20.01 1.35 -12.44
C ALA A 122 -21.18 1.48 -11.45
N PRO A 123 -21.35 0.54 -10.51
CA PRO A 123 -22.30 0.68 -9.42
C PRO A 123 -22.04 1.95 -8.60
N TYR A 124 -23.11 2.47 -7.99
CA TYR A 124 -23.06 3.70 -7.16
C TYR A 124 -21.97 3.66 -6.06
N ASN A 125 -21.70 2.49 -5.49
CA ASN A 125 -20.71 2.28 -4.42
C ASN A 125 -19.32 1.90 -4.94
N TYR A 126 -19.09 1.85 -6.24
CA TYR A 126 -17.79 1.52 -6.79
C TYR A 126 -16.75 2.58 -6.45
N LYS A 127 -15.60 2.14 -5.99
CA LYS A 127 -14.39 2.95 -5.81
C LYS A 127 -13.23 2.27 -6.49
N ARG A 128 -12.54 3.02 -7.33
CA ARG A 128 -11.35 2.51 -8.03
C ARG A 128 -10.24 2.20 -7.01
N PRO A 129 -9.65 1.00 -7.05
CA PRO A 129 -8.64 0.59 -6.07
C PRO A 129 -7.30 1.32 -6.23
N LYS A 130 -6.98 1.80 -7.45
CA LYS A 130 -5.69 2.46 -7.75
C LYS A 130 -5.90 3.80 -8.45
N GLY A 131 -4.95 4.73 -8.27
CA GLY A 131 -4.88 5.95 -9.07
C GLY A 131 -4.42 5.64 -10.51
N ILE A 132 -4.95 6.35 -11.49
CA ILE A 132 -4.53 6.20 -12.88
C ILE A 132 -3.20 6.88 -13.07
N ILE A 133 -2.23 6.15 -13.62
CA ILE A 133 -0.92 6.68 -14.01
C ILE A 133 -0.63 6.17 -15.42
N THR A 134 -0.57 7.11 -16.37
CA THR A 134 -0.29 6.77 -17.77
C THR A 134 1.23 6.80 -18.05
N LYS A 135 1.67 6.05 -19.07
CA LYS A 135 3.07 6.07 -19.53
C LYS A 135 3.54 7.49 -19.85
N THR A 136 2.70 8.28 -20.51
CA THR A 136 2.99 9.69 -20.82
C THR A 136 3.20 10.54 -19.56
N GLN A 137 2.43 10.31 -18.51
CA GLN A 137 2.62 10.99 -17.22
C GLN A 137 3.95 10.59 -16.57
N VAL A 138 4.31 9.29 -16.61
CA VAL A 138 5.61 8.80 -16.11
C VAL A 138 6.77 9.43 -16.88
N GLU A 139 6.70 9.46 -18.21
CA GLU A 139 7.72 10.07 -19.06
C GLU A 139 7.86 11.58 -18.82
N ASN A 140 6.75 12.30 -18.70
CA ASN A 140 6.75 13.73 -18.40
C ASN A 140 7.31 14.01 -17.00
N ALA A 141 6.97 13.20 -16.00
CA ALA A 141 7.55 13.33 -14.68
C ALA A 141 9.06 13.04 -14.68
N TYR A 142 9.50 12.03 -15.41
CA TYR A 142 10.92 11.73 -15.55
C TYR A 142 11.67 12.90 -16.23
N LYS A 143 11.12 13.46 -17.32
CA LYS A 143 11.67 14.66 -17.96
C LYS A 143 11.82 15.82 -16.97
N THR A 144 10.79 16.07 -16.17
CA THR A 144 10.84 17.11 -15.12
C THR A 144 11.95 16.83 -14.11
N VAL A 145 12.16 15.59 -13.69
CA VAL A 145 13.26 15.22 -12.77
C VAL A 145 14.62 15.51 -13.39
N VAL A 146 14.79 15.16 -14.68
CA VAL A 146 16.05 15.43 -15.43
C VAL A 146 16.27 16.93 -15.61
N GLU A 147 15.25 17.68 -16.01
CA GLU A 147 15.32 19.14 -16.18
C GLU A 147 15.67 19.88 -14.89
N LEU A 148 15.21 19.37 -13.75
CA LEU A 148 15.52 19.90 -12.42
C LEU A 148 16.87 19.40 -11.87
N GLY A 149 17.56 18.51 -12.59
CA GLY A 149 18.88 17.99 -12.19
C GLY A 149 18.84 16.95 -11.06
N TYR A 150 17.72 16.27 -10.84
CA TYR A 150 17.57 15.27 -9.76
C TYR A 150 17.68 13.81 -10.24
N GLU A 151 18.13 13.56 -11.47
CA GLU A 151 18.23 12.20 -12.01
C GLU A 151 19.10 11.29 -11.12
N ASP A 152 20.28 11.76 -10.73
CA ASP A 152 21.22 11.03 -9.85
C ASP A 152 20.66 10.75 -8.45
N SER A 153 19.61 11.48 -8.05
CA SER A 153 18.96 11.32 -6.75
C SER A 153 17.92 10.19 -6.73
N LEU A 154 17.52 9.69 -7.91
CA LEU A 154 16.55 8.60 -8.03
C LEU A 154 17.13 7.26 -7.63
N GLU A 155 18.43 7.02 -7.92
CA GLU A 155 19.09 5.77 -7.56
C GLU A 155 19.39 5.74 -6.07
N ARG A 156 18.81 4.74 -5.37
CA ARG A 156 18.85 4.64 -3.91
C ARG A 156 19.55 3.36 -3.47
N ARG A 157 20.15 3.40 -2.30
CA ARG A 157 20.71 2.28 -1.55
C ARG A 157 20.28 2.33 -0.09
N HIS A 158 20.46 1.26 0.63
CA HIS A 158 20.33 1.31 2.08
C HIS A 158 21.35 2.27 2.67
N ALA A 159 20.92 3.04 3.68
CA ALA A 159 21.84 3.88 4.44
C ALA A 159 22.75 3.03 5.30
N LYS A 160 24.00 3.45 5.41
CA LYS A 160 25.03 2.84 6.25
C LYS A 160 25.28 3.72 7.48
N VAL A 161 25.88 3.16 8.49
CA VAL A 161 26.22 3.90 9.72
C VAL A 161 27.08 5.12 9.41
N GLU A 162 27.96 5.02 8.43
CA GLU A 162 28.88 6.09 7.99
C GLU A 162 28.18 7.23 7.26
N ASP A 163 26.91 7.07 6.87
CA ASP A 163 26.11 8.12 6.21
C ASP A 163 25.48 9.08 7.23
N ILE A 164 25.42 8.70 8.51
CA ILE A 164 24.79 9.51 9.56
C ILE A 164 25.88 10.26 10.32
N SER A 165 25.69 11.58 10.47
CA SER A 165 26.57 12.38 11.32
C SER A 165 26.43 11.97 12.79
N ILE A 166 27.53 11.98 13.52
CA ILE A 166 27.52 11.71 14.97
C ILE A 166 26.65 12.71 15.74
N GLU A 167 26.45 13.91 15.19
CA GLU A 167 25.63 14.98 15.77
C GLU A 167 24.13 14.69 15.64
N ASP A 168 23.73 13.85 14.67
CA ASP A 168 22.33 13.48 14.43
C ASP A 168 21.90 12.22 15.20
N VAL A 169 22.84 11.60 15.93
CA VAL A 169 22.59 10.39 16.71
C VAL A 169 22.36 10.75 18.17
N ILE A 170 21.24 10.29 18.73
CA ILE A 170 20.93 10.44 20.16
C ILE A 170 21.69 9.43 21.01
N PHE A 171 21.84 8.20 20.48
CA PHE A 171 22.58 7.11 21.10
C PHE A 171 23.29 6.31 20.04
N VAL A 172 24.46 5.83 20.38
CA VAL A 172 25.21 4.87 19.57
C VAL A 172 25.98 3.94 20.48
N ASN A 173 25.86 2.62 20.27
CA ASN A 173 26.65 1.64 21.00
C ASN A 173 28.13 1.72 20.62
N ARG A 174 28.99 1.10 21.45
CA ARG A 174 30.45 1.23 21.31
C ARG A 174 30.98 0.73 19.95
N GLU A 175 30.40 -0.35 19.41
CA GLU A 175 30.82 -0.93 18.11
C GLU A 175 30.43 0.00 16.96
N THR A 176 29.19 0.46 16.94
CA THR A 176 28.66 1.37 15.93
C THR A 176 29.40 2.70 15.93
N ARG A 177 29.72 3.23 17.12
CA ARG A 177 30.50 4.47 17.26
C ARG A 177 31.90 4.36 16.65
N LYS A 178 32.58 3.19 16.84
CA LYS A 178 33.88 2.95 16.20
C LYS A 178 33.75 2.98 14.67
N ARG A 179 32.72 2.34 14.11
CA ARG A 179 32.46 2.35 12.65
C ARG A 179 32.18 3.76 12.11
N MET A 180 31.36 4.54 12.79
CA MET A 180 31.09 5.95 12.42
C MET A 180 32.36 6.80 12.40
N LEU A 181 33.33 6.49 13.23
CA LEU A 181 34.62 7.19 13.32
C LEU A 181 35.72 6.58 12.43
N GLY A 182 35.39 5.63 11.55
CA GLY A 182 36.31 5.05 10.57
C GLY A 182 37.21 3.93 11.11
N GLY A 183 36.85 3.29 12.24
CA GLY A 183 37.61 2.16 12.81
C GLY A 183 37.11 0.82 12.27
N PHE A 184 38.04 -0.01 11.75
CA PHE A 184 37.79 -1.42 11.44
C PHE A 184 37.86 -2.25 12.72
N ASP A 185 36.82 -3.04 12.99
CA ASP A 185 36.94 -4.15 13.92
C ASP A 185 35.98 -5.32 13.65
N SER A 186 36.48 -6.52 13.91
CA SER A 186 35.89 -7.79 13.57
C SER A 186 34.76 -8.20 14.53
N LEU A 187 33.76 -8.85 13.95
CA LEU A 187 32.60 -9.44 14.61
C LEU A 187 32.96 -10.55 15.60
N MET A 188 32.47 -10.44 16.82
CA MET A 188 32.20 -11.60 17.67
C MET A 188 30.73 -11.58 18.12
N ASN A 189 30.02 -12.64 17.78
CA ASN A 189 28.64 -12.86 18.17
C ASN A 189 28.54 -13.45 19.56
N GLU A 190 27.94 -12.74 20.49
CA GLU A 190 27.43 -13.34 21.72
C GLU A 190 25.91 -13.32 21.73
N THR A 191 25.33 -14.51 21.71
CA THR A 191 23.87 -14.71 21.87
C THR A 191 23.57 -15.00 23.33
N SER A 192 22.80 -14.13 23.97
CA SER A 192 22.21 -14.43 25.27
C SER A 192 20.75 -14.85 25.12
N ASN A 193 20.46 -16.12 25.41
CA ASN A 193 19.11 -16.68 25.43
C ASN A 193 18.49 -16.57 26.80
N THR A 194 17.43 -15.79 26.96
CA THR A 194 16.45 -15.98 28.04
C THR A 194 15.08 -15.56 27.51
N SER A 195 14.22 -16.55 27.23
CA SER A 195 12.83 -16.30 26.85
C SER A 195 11.97 -15.99 28.09
N LYS A 196 11.59 -14.74 28.26
CA LYS A 196 10.52 -14.31 29.18
C LYS A 196 9.51 -13.50 28.38
N THR A 197 8.24 -13.59 28.74
CA THR A 197 7.15 -12.89 28.06
C THR A 197 7.09 -11.40 28.42
N ALA A 198 6.50 -10.56 27.54
CA ALA A 198 6.35 -9.11 27.76
C ALA A 198 5.66 -8.78 29.11
N THR A 199 4.68 -9.56 29.49
CA THR A 199 3.91 -9.41 30.74
C THR A 199 4.74 -9.52 32.01
N ASP A 200 5.85 -10.26 31.98
CA ASP A 200 6.72 -10.42 33.16
C ASP A 200 7.57 -9.19 33.43
N PHE A 201 7.89 -8.42 32.38
CA PHE A 201 8.68 -7.19 32.50
C PHE A 201 7.84 -5.96 32.76
N GLU A 202 6.60 -5.92 32.30
CA GLU A 202 5.69 -4.77 32.51
C GLU A 202 5.45 -4.44 33.97
N LYS A 203 5.39 -5.47 34.84
CA LYS A 203 5.18 -5.31 36.29
C LYS A 203 6.35 -4.68 37.03
N THR A 204 7.54 -4.80 36.48
CA THR A 204 8.79 -4.31 37.10
C THR A 204 9.42 -3.14 36.36
N ALA A 205 8.90 -2.80 35.19
CA ALA A 205 9.42 -1.72 34.36
C ALA A 205 9.09 -0.33 34.95
N ILE A 206 10.05 0.56 34.90
CA ILE A 206 9.93 1.93 35.36
C ILE A 206 9.24 2.75 34.25
N PRO A 207 8.04 3.31 34.47
CA PRO A 207 7.39 4.13 33.47
C PRO A 207 8.16 5.44 33.25
N THR A 208 8.32 5.85 31.99
CA THR A 208 8.94 7.11 31.61
C THR A 208 8.36 7.60 30.28
N THR A 209 8.46 8.88 30.01
CA THR A 209 8.14 9.44 28.68
C THR A 209 9.32 9.27 27.73
N MET A 210 9.08 9.30 26.41
CA MET A 210 10.16 9.24 25.41
C MET A 210 11.16 10.39 25.62
N GLU A 211 10.68 11.59 25.93
CA GLU A 211 11.54 12.75 26.11
C GLU A 211 12.44 12.62 27.34
N GLU A 212 11.88 12.21 28.48
CA GLU A 212 12.68 11.94 29.70
C GLU A 212 13.67 10.79 29.47
N PHE A 213 13.25 9.74 28.79
CA PHE A 213 14.10 8.60 28.46
C PHE A 213 15.31 9.04 27.65
N LEU A 214 15.10 9.77 26.54
CA LEU A 214 16.18 10.23 25.67
C LEU A 214 17.12 11.23 26.38
N ASN A 215 16.59 12.19 27.11
CA ASN A 215 17.38 13.25 27.72
C ASN A 215 18.15 12.81 28.98
N ASN A 216 17.54 11.99 29.84
CA ASN A 216 18.07 11.72 31.18
C ASN A 216 18.68 10.33 31.34
N ILE A 217 18.22 9.34 30.52
CA ILE A 217 18.60 7.94 30.67
C ILE A 217 19.57 7.55 29.57
N VAL A 218 19.19 7.74 28.32
CA VAL A 218 19.98 7.36 27.15
C VAL A 218 21.33 8.05 27.13
N SER A 219 21.41 9.32 27.52
CA SER A 219 22.68 10.09 27.58
C SER A 219 23.75 9.49 28.50
N LYS A 220 23.36 8.63 29.43
CA LYS A 220 24.25 7.98 30.42
C LYS A 220 24.44 6.48 30.15
N ALA A 221 23.69 5.91 29.20
CA ALA A 221 23.68 4.50 28.92
C ALA A 221 24.88 4.08 28.06
N SER A 222 25.47 2.94 28.38
CA SER A 222 26.51 2.29 27.57
C SER A 222 25.95 1.24 26.63
N LYS A 223 24.86 0.58 27.03
CA LYS A 223 24.17 -0.45 26.27
C LYS A 223 22.67 -0.31 26.43
N LEU A 224 21.97 -0.41 25.33
CA LEU A 224 20.50 -0.44 25.28
C LEU A 224 20.03 -1.70 24.56
N GLU A 225 19.00 -2.32 25.10
CA GLU A 225 18.33 -3.46 24.47
C GLU A 225 16.81 -3.20 24.48
N LEU A 226 16.20 -3.26 23.31
CA LEU A 226 14.76 -3.09 23.15
C LEU A 226 14.08 -4.44 23.14
N PHE A 227 13.01 -4.62 23.90
CA PHE A 227 12.17 -5.81 23.83
C PHE A 227 11.33 -5.78 22.56
N PHE A 228 11.67 -6.63 21.60
CA PHE A 228 10.95 -6.70 20.32
C PHE A 228 9.69 -7.55 20.51
N ASP A 229 8.64 -6.92 20.99
CA ASP A 229 7.31 -7.53 21.10
C ASP A 229 6.71 -7.81 19.72
N ASN A 230 5.94 -8.90 19.57
CA ASN A 230 5.24 -9.24 18.32
C ASN A 230 4.34 -8.10 17.82
N LYS A 231 3.73 -7.32 18.70
CA LYS A 231 2.92 -6.15 18.34
C LYS A 231 3.71 -5.03 17.64
N LEU A 232 5.04 -5.05 17.70
CA LEU A 232 5.90 -4.05 17.07
C LEU A 232 6.36 -4.46 15.65
N ASN A 233 5.87 -5.58 15.10
CA ASN A 233 6.22 -6.04 13.75
C ASN A 233 5.98 -4.97 12.68
N ASN A 234 4.92 -4.20 12.84
CA ASN A 234 4.54 -3.17 11.90
C ASN A 234 5.34 -1.87 12.03
N ASN A 235 6.19 -1.78 13.06
CA ASN A 235 7.08 -0.65 13.28
C ASN A 235 8.45 -0.80 12.59
N LEU A 236 8.66 -1.86 11.83
CA LEU A 236 9.93 -2.09 11.14
C LEU A 236 10.21 -0.98 10.12
N VAL A 237 11.42 -0.48 10.15
CA VAL A 237 11.90 0.63 9.32
C VAL A 237 13.32 0.39 8.86
N THR A 238 13.65 0.82 7.66
CA THR A 238 15.01 0.88 7.16
C THR A 238 15.30 2.26 6.57
N LEU A 239 16.54 2.72 6.69
CA LEU A 239 16.96 4.00 6.13
C LEU A 239 17.56 3.81 4.74
N THR A 240 17.29 4.75 3.85
CA THR A 240 17.88 4.80 2.50
C THR A 240 18.62 6.10 2.26
N ALA A 241 19.60 6.02 1.38
CA ALA A 241 20.42 7.15 0.94
C ALA A 241 20.58 7.13 -0.60
N PRO A 242 20.94 8.23 -1.25
CA PRO A 242 21.29 8.20 -2.67
C PRO A 242 22.56 7.37 -2.87
N VAL A 243 22.68 6.72 -4.03
CA VAL A 243 23.90 6.01 -4.42
C VAL A 243 25.02 7.02 -4.62
N ASN A 244 24.76 8.07 -5.36
CA ASN A 244 25.67 9.20 -5.52
C ASN A 244 25.57 10.13 -4.30
N LYS A 245 26.65 10.23 -3.51
CA LYS A 245 26.68 11.09 -2.31
C LYS A 245 26.58 12.58 -2.62
N GLU A 246 26.99 12.98 -3.83
CA GLU A 246 26.93 14.37 -4.31
C GLU A 246 25.59 14.71 -5.00
N ALA A 247 24.66 13.73 -5.08
CA ALA A 247 23.36 13.96 -5.68
C ALA A 247 22.58 15.05 -4.92
N PRO A 248 21.89 15.95 -5.61
CA PRO A 248 21.15 17.02 -4.97
C PRO A 248 19.97 16.44 -4.16
N SER A 249 19.71 17.02 -2.98
CA SER A 249 18.59 16.58 -2.15
C SER A 249 17.25 16.90 -2.82
N MET A 250 16.43 15.86 -3.03
CA MET A 250 15.04 15.99 -3.50
C MET A 250 14.07 16.40 -2.39
N PHE A 251 14.51 16.42 -1.13
CA PHE A 251 13.65 16.60 0.03
C PHE A 251 13.60 18.04 0.52
N LYS A 252 12.56 18.34 1.32
CA LYS A 252 12.38 19.64 1.97
C LYS A 252 13.41 19.93 3.06
N TRP A 253 14.28 18.99 3.37
CA TRP A 253 15.42 19.13 4.30
C TRP A 253 16.77 19.04 3.56
N ASN A 254 17.84 19.43 4.24
CA ASN A 254 19.16 19.64 3.63
C ASN A 254 20.03 18.36 3.52
N ASN A 255 19.52 17.20 3.87
CA ASN A 255 20.25 15.94 3.68
C ASN A 255 19.64 15.11 2.56
N GLY A 256 20.44 14.25 1.93
CA GLY A 256 20.03 13.37 0.84
C GLY A 256 19.33 12.09 1.29
N PHE A 257 19.11 11.89 2.61
CA PHE A 257 18.46 10.71 3.13
C PHE A 257 16.95 10.71 2.88
N ALA A 258 16.44 9.57 2.50
CA ALA A 258 15.04 9.23 2.62
C ALA A 258 14.93 8.00 3.50
N TRP A 259 13.93 7.96 4.33
CA TRP A 259 13.59 6.78 5.12
C TRP A 259 12.42 6.03 4.47
N THR A 260 12.40 4.73 4.68
CA THR A 260 11.29 3.88 4.28
C THR A 260 10.98 2.86 5.37
N TYR A 261 9.78 2.33 5.36
CA TYR A 261 9.31 1.40 6.38
C TYR A 261 8.33 0.39 5.76
N ASN A 262 8.09 -0.67 6.48
CA ASN A 262 7.16 -1.70 6.09
C ASN A 262 5.73 -1.25 6.44
N GLY A 263 5.04 -0.64 5.51
CA GLY A 263 3.72 -0.06 5.70
C GLY A 263 3.74 1.34 6.34
N ASN A 264 2.79 1.65 7.19
CA ASN A 264 2.80 2.85 8.03
C ASN A 264 3.55 2.51 9.33
N ILE A 265 4.42 3.36 9.83
CA ILE A 265 5.34 3.08 10.97
C ILE A 265 4.65 2.43 12.18
N SER A 266 3.36 2.59 12.32
CA SER A 266 2.56 1.98 13.39
C SER A 266 1.73 0.77 12.96
N ASP A 267 1.54 0.51 11.65
CA ASP A 267 0.48 -0.39 11.21
C ASP A 267 0.57 -0.73 9.71
N ALA A 268 1.00 -1.93 9.39
CA ALA A 268 1.11 -2.41 7.99
C ALA A 268 -0.26 -2.73 7.38
N ILE A 269 -1.22 -3.21 8.17
CA ILE A 269 -2.58 -3.53 7.70
C ILE A 269 -3.29 -2.23 7.34
N LYS A 270 -3.13 -1.18 8.15
CA LYS A 270 -3.64 0.16 7.87
C LYS A 270 -3.18 0.69 6.50
N GLN A 271 -1.91 0.48 6.16
CA GLN A 271 -1.38 0.88 4.86
C GLN A 271 -2.05 0.11 3.71
N ARG A 272 -2.26 -1.20 3.86
CA ARG A 272 -2.95 -2.02 2.86
C ARG A 272 -4.41 -1.60 2.68
N VAL A 273 -5.11 -1.31 3.77
CA VAL A 273 -6.46 -0.75 3.72
C VAL A 273 -6.49 0.56 2.91
N LYS A 274 -5.51 1.45 3.10
CA LYS A 274 -5.36 2.68 2.31
C LYS A 274 -5.09 2.39 0.82
N GLU A 275 -4.24 1.44 0.52
CA GLU A 275 -3.87 1.08 -0.86
C GLU A 275 -5.06 0.59 -1.67
N VAL A 276 -5.99 -0.13 -1.03
CA VAL A 276 -7.24 -0.57 -1.65
C VAL A 276 -8.38 0.46 -1.54
N GLY A 277 -8.08 1.67 -1.06
CA GLY A 277 -9.02 2.79 -1.00
C GLY A 277 -9.93 2.82 0.22
N GLY A 278 -9.66 2.01 1.24
CA GLY A 278 -10.39 2.00 2.50
C GLY A 278 -10.08 3.20 3.40
N LYS A 279 -10.99 3.48 4.31
CA LYS A 279 -10.85 4.53 5.31
C LYS A 279 -10.08 3.99 6.50
N VAL A 280 -9.16 4.79 7.02
CA VAL A 280 -8.31 4.41 8.16
C VAL A 280 -8.39 5.39 9.32
N ASP A 281 -8.95 6.57 9.09
CA ASP A 281 -9.09 7.60 10.11
C ASP A 281 -10.49 7.53 10.71
N GLY A 282 -10.59 7.09 11.95
CA GLY A 282 -11.84 6.91 12.69
C GLY A 282 -11.61 6.76 14.19
N TYR A 283 -12.69 6.67 14.95
CA TYR A 283 -12.65 6.41 16.39
C TYR A 283 -12.17 4.98 16.69
N MET A 284 -12.65 4.02 15.89
CA MET A 284 -12.27 2.61 15.99
C MET A 284 -12.22 1.99 14.61
N ARG A 285 -11.19 1.17 14.35
CA ARG A 285 -10.99 0.41 13.12
C ARG A 285 -10.74 -1.06 13.47
N ILE A 286 -11.36 -1.96 12.72
CA ILE A 286 -11.16 -3.40 12.82
C ILE A 286 -10.80 -3.87 11.42
N SER A 287 -9.60 -4.38 11.23
CA SER A 287 -9.10 -4.81 9.92
C SER A 287 -8.62 -6.23 9.96
N LEU A 288 -9.12 -7.05 9.06
CA LEU A 288 -8.68 -8.42 8.80
C LEU A 288 -7.62 -8.42 7.71
N HIS A 289 -6.63 -9.30 7.86
CA HIS A 289 -5.60 -9.55 6.87
C HIS A 289 -5.20 -11.03 6.84
N TRP A 290 -5.01 -11.58 5.63
CA TRP A 290 -4.59 -12.97 5.46
C TRP A 290 -3.71 -13.15 4.20
N TYR A 291 -3.00 -14.29 4.13
CA TYR A 291 -1.94 -14.54 3.14
C TYR A 291 -2.22 -15.73 2.22
N ASN A 292 -3.28 -16.52 2.46
CA ASN A 292 -3.68 -17.59 1.57
C ASN A 292 -4.74 -17.10 0.58
N TYR A 293 -5.15 -17.96 -0.36
CA TYR A 293 -6.19 -17.65 -1.34
C TYR A 293 -7.61 -17.98 -0.85
N ASP A 294 -7.78 -18.29 0.43
CA ASP A 294 -9.09 -18.51 1.01
C ASP A 294 -9.93 -17.23 1.00
N ASP A 295 -11.22 -17.38 0.93
CA ASP A 295 -12.20 -16.29 1.01
C ASP A 295 -12.59 -16.10 2.46
N LEU A 296 -11.78 -15.31 3.17
CA LEU A 296 -12.03 -14.99 4.58
C LEU A 296 -12.79 -13.67 4.67
N ASP A 297 -13.92 -13.71 5.39
CA ASP A 297 -14.79 -12.55 5.60
C ASP A 297 -14.73 -12.07 7.05
N LEU A 298 -14.61 -10.75 7.25
CA LEU A 298 -14.73 -10.11 8.55
C LEU A 298 -16.19 -9.85 8.89
N HIS A 299 -16.66 -10.48 9.92
CA HIS A 299 -18.04 -10.36 10.41
C HIS A 299 -18.11 -9.67 11.76
N MET A 300 -19.21 -8.96 12.01
CA MET A 300 -19.48 -8.37 13.31
C MET A 300 -20.98 -8.38 13.63
N ASP A 301 -21.37 -9.03 14.73
CA ASP A 301 -22.69 -8.84 15.33
C ASP A 301 -22.70 -7.54 16.13
N SER A 302 -23.70 -6.70 15.92
CA SER A 302 -23.72 -5.35 16.48
C SER A 302 -25.15 -4.80 16.65
N PRO A 303 -25.33 -3.66 17.35
CA PRO A 303 -26.58 -2.92 17.36
C PRO A 303 -27.01 -2.34 16.01
N TYR A 304 -26.16 -2.42 14.99
CA TYR A 304 -26.49 -2.09 13.58
C TYR A 304 -26.96 -3.33 12.80
N GLY A 305 -27.08 -4.48 13.46
CA GLY A 305 -27.32 -5.79 12.87
C GLY A 305 -26.04 -6.57 12.63
N HIS A 306 -26.14 -7.66 11.91
CA HIS A 306 -25.01 -8.46 11.45
C HIS A 306 -24.32 -7.76 10.28
N ILE A 307 -23.04 -7.38 10.45
CA ILE A 307 -22.20 -6.71 9.46
C ILE A 307 -21.38 -7.76 8.74
N TYR A 308 -21.48 -7.78 7.43
CA TYR A 308 -20.78 -8.68 6.51
C TYR A 308 -20.97 -8.17 5.07
N TYR A 309 -20.45 -8.85 4.06
CA TYR A 309 -20.54 -8.43 2.65
C TYR A 309 -21.99 -8.08 2.20
N GLY A 310 -23.01 -8.79 2.70
CA GLY A 310 -24.42 -8.57 2.35
C GLY A 310 -25.09 -7.42 3.12
N ASN A 311 -24.55 -6.99 4.25
CA ASN A 311 -25.03 -5.87 5.06
C ASN A 311 -23.85 -5.08 5.62
N LYS A 312 -23.37 -4.11 4.87
CA LYS A 312 -22.18 -3.32 5.23
C LYS A 312 -22.46 -2.21 6.26
N ALA A 313 -23.71 -1.78 6.40
CA ALA A 313 -24.21 -0.74 7.32
C ALA A 313 -23.34 0.53 7.36
N ASP A 314 -22.71 0.91 6.23
CA ASP A 314 -21.70 1.98 6.10
C ASP A 314 -20.47 1.82 7.02
N LEU A 315 -20.27 0.64 7.61
CA LEU A 315 -19.15 0.31 8.49
C LEU A 315 -18.09 -0.56 7.79
N LEU A 316 -18.49 -1.61 7.07
CA LEU A 316 -17.58 -2.44 6.28
C LEU A 316 -17.27 -1.71 4.96
N ASP A 317 -16.12 -1.05 4.88
CA ASP A 317 -15.75 -0.21 3.74
C ASP A 317 -14.76 -0.87 2.78
N VAL A 318 -14.05 -1.90 3.22
CA VAL A 318 -13.22 -2.77 2.37
C VAL A 318 -13.68 -4.21 2.57
N ASP A 319 -13.85 -4.92 1.47
CA ASP A 319 -14.34 -6.28 1.37
C ASP A 319 -13.67 -6.91 0.15
N MET A 320 -12.59 -7.67 0.39
CA MET A 320 -11.75 -8.27 -0.63
C MET A 320 -11.92 -9.78 -0.66
N ASN A 321 -11.92 -10.31 -1.87
CA ASN A 321 -11.86 -11.74 -2.11
C ASN A 321 -10.45 -12.11 -2.59
N ALA A 322 -9.71 -12.92 -1.83
CA ALA A 322 -8.33 -13.31 -2.15
C ALA A 322 -8.23 -14.24 -3.37
N CYS A 323 -9.28 -15.00 -3.68
CA CYS A 323 -9.32 -15.94 -4.81
C CYS A 323 -9.85 -15.33 -6.12
N GLY A 324 -9.84 -14.01 -6.27
CA GLY A 324 -10.35 -13.30 -7.44
C GLY A 324 -11.72 -12.65 -7.18
N GLY A 325 -12.40 -12.14 -8.18
CA GLY A 325 -13.63 -11.39 -8.01
C GLY A 325 -14.85 -12.23 -7.55
N SER A 326 -15.92 -11.54 -7.22
CA SER A 326 -17.20 -12.13 -6.80
C SER A 326 -17.94 -12.89 -7.93
N ALA A 327 -17.59 -12.64 -9.19
CA ALA A 327 -18.18 -13.32 -10.33
C ALA A 327 -17.57 -14.70 -10.53
N PHE A 328 -18.39 -15.69 -10.87
CA PHE A 328 -17.95 -17.08 -11.09
C PHE A 328 -16.80 -17.22 -12.11
N GLU A 329 -16.79 -16.36 -13.14
CA GLU A 329 -15.74 -16.33 -14.16
C GLU A 329 -14.41 -15.73 -13.63
N GLU A 330 -14.45 -14.93 -12.59
CA GLU A 330 -13.28 -14.29 -11.98
C GLU A 330 -12.61 -15.17 -10.92
N ARG A 331 -13.38 -16.03 -10.23
CA ARG A 331 -12.89 -16.95 -9.18
C ARG A 331 -11.84 -17.95 -9.65
N ASN A 332 -11.77 -18.21 -10.94
CA ASN A 332 -10.82 -19.17 -11.54
C ASN A 332 -9.69 -18.47 -12.31
N ASN A 333 -9.51 -17.16 -12.18
CA ASN A 333 -8.42 -16.44 -12.82
C ASN A 333 -7.24 -16.24 -11.87
N PRO A 334 -6.16 -17.06 -11.94
CA PRO A 334 -5.02 -16.97 -11.03
C PRO A 334 -4.30 -15.61 -11.05
N LYS A 335 -4.48 -14.81 -12.11
CA LYS A 335 -3.90 -13.45 -12.23
C LYS A 335 -4.55 -12.45 -11.28
N LYS A 336 -5.76 -12.75 -10.77
CA LYS A 336 -6.50 -11.90 -9.82
C LYS A 336 -6.36 -12.37 -8.37
N PHE A 337 -5.65 -13.45 -8.11
CA PHE A 337 -5.42 -13.96 -6.77
C PHE A 337 -4.46 -13.05 -6.01
N SER A 338 -4.78 -12.78 -4.75
CA SER A 338 -3.97 -11.95 -3.88
C SER A 338 -3.59 -12.69 -2.62
N ARG A 339 -2.30 -12.65 -2.28
CA ARG A 339 -1.78 -13.09 -0.97
C ARG A 339 -1.71 -11.96 0.07
N ASN A 340 -2.35 -10.83 -0.23
CA ASN A 340 -2.38 -9.65 0.63
C ASN A 340 -3.80 -9.10 0.76
N ALA A 341 -4.77 -9.99 0.94
CA ALA A 341 -6.16 -9.60 1.07
C ALA A 341 -6.42 -8.92 2.42
N VAL A 342 -7.29 -7.91 2.40
CA VAL A 342 -7.70 -7.17 3.60
C VAL A 342 -9.19 -6.89 3.56
N GLU A 343 -9.80 -6.86 4.75
CA GLU A 343 -11.14 -6.31 4.97
C GLU A 343 -11.11 -5.29 6.10
N ASN A 344 -12.04 -4.35 6.09
CA ASN A 344 -12.01 -3.26 7.03
C ASN A 344 -13.40 -2.81 7.48
N ILE A 345 -13.61 -2.81 8.79
CA ILE A 345 -14.75 -2.19 9.46
C ILE A 345 -14.26 -0.95 10.18
N ILE A 346 -14.92 0.19 9.95
CA ILE A 346 -14.52 1.46 10.55
C ILE A 346 -15.69 2.22 11.17
N PHE A 347 -15.47 2.75 12.36
CA PHE A 347 -16.37 3.67 13.05
C PHE A 347 -15.79 5.07 13.00
N SER A 348 -16.45 5.98 12.34
CA SER A 348 -16.05 7.41 12.28
C SER A 348 -16.17 8.11 13.63
N GLY A 349 -17.08 7.65 14.49
CA GLY A 349 -17.31 8.14 15.84
C GLY A 349 -17.49 6.98 16.81
N ILE A 350 -17.84 7.29 18.07
CA ILE A 350 -18.06 6.28 19.10
C ILE A 350 -19.21 5.35 18.66
N PRO A 351 -19.03 4.02 18.72
CA PRO A 351 -20.06 3.06 18.39
C PRO A 351 -21.32 3.23 19.25
N LYS A 352 -22.51 2.93 18.69
CA LYS A 352 -23.77 2.93 19.45
C LYS A 352 -23.64 2.07 20.71
N ALA A 353 -24.41 2.42 21.75
CA ALA A 353 -24.47 1.60 22.96
C ALA A 353 -24.99 0.19 22.64
N GLY A 354 -24.31 -0.81 23.16
CA GLY A 354 -24.64 -2.22 22.99
C GLY A 354 -23.43 -3.14 22.98
N THR A 355 -23.67 -4.41 22.65
CA THR A 355 -22.66 -5.47 22.60
C THR A 355 -22.29 -5.76 21.16
N TYR A 356 -21.00 -6.02 20.94
CA TYR A 356 -20.39 -6.31 19.65
C TYR A 356 -19.60 -7.60 19.73
N LYS A 357 -19.68 -8.44 18.70
CA LYS A 357 -18.90 -9.66 18.55
C LYS A 357 -18.23 -9.68 17.20
N VAL A 358 -16.92 -9.73 17.19
CA VAL A 358 -16.09 -9.75 15.98
C VAL A 358 -15.60 -11.17 15.74
N PHE A 359 -15.76 -11.67 14.53
CA PHE A 359 -15.30 -12.98 14.13
C PHE A 359 -14.94 -13.01 12.64
N VAL A 360 -14.17 -14.01 12.25
CA VAL A 360 -13.74 -14.25 10.86
C VAL A 360 -14.40 -15.53 10.38
N ASN A 361 -15.08 -15.47 9.24
CA ASN A 361 -15.67 -16.61 8.56
C ASN A 361 -14.81 -17.05 7.39
N ASN A 362 -14.59 -18.34 7.17
CA ASN A 362 -14.04 -18.85 5.92
C ASN A 362 -15.16 -19.21 4.96
N PHE A 363 -15.56 -18.28 4.10
CA PHE A 363 -16.63 -18.49 3.14
C PHE A 363 -16.28 -19.54 2.10
N ALA A 364 -15.05 -19.53 1.59
CA ALA A 364 -14.60 -20.51 0.61
C ALA A 364 -13.12 -20.88 0.83
N LYS A 365 -12.88 -22.14 1.21
CA LYS A 365 -11.55 -22.68 1.33
C LYS A 365 -11.00 -23.04 -0.05
N VAL A 366 -9.84 -22.48 -0.39
CA VAL A 366 -9.17 -22.66 -1.68
C VAL A 366 -7.83 -23.38 -1.52
N GLU A 367 -7.12 -23.14 -0.43
CA GLU A 367 -5.81 -23.74 -0.14
C GLU A 367 -5.79 -24.51 1.17
N ASN A 368 -5.01 -25.60 1.22
CA ASN A 368 -4.73 -26.35 2.44
C ASN A 368 -3.38 -25.93 3.03
N ILE A 369 -3.27 -24.65 3.39
CA ILE A 369 -2.06 -24.08 3.98
C ILE A 369 -2.45 -23.43 5.31
N ASP A 370 -1.79 -23.85 6.39
CA ASP A 370 -2.05 -23.37 7.77
C ASP A 370 -1.39 -21.99 7.99
N LEU A 371 -1.85 -20.96 7.28
CA LEU A 371 -1.34 -19.59 7.46
C LEU A 371 -2.20 -18.76 8.41
N GLY A 372 -3.48 -19.13 8.58
CA GLY A 372 -4.43 -18.39 9.40
C GLY A 372 -4.65 -16.94 8.94
N PHE A 373 -4.87 -16.06 9.91
CA PHE A 373 -5.15 -14.64 9.66
C PHE A 373 -4.69 -13.75 10.81
N GLU A 374 -4.67 -12.45 10.57
CA GLU A 374 -4.39 -11.41 11.56
C GLU A 374 -5.52 -10.37 11.56
N VAL A 375 -5.99 -9.98 12.75
CA VAL A 375 -6.96 -8.89 12.93
C VAL A 375 -6.31 -7.80 13.78
N GLU A 376 -6.33 -6.58 13.26
CA GLU A 376 -5.96 -5.39 14.01
C GLU A 376 -7.19 -4.60 14.43
N VAL A 377 -7.24 -4.24 15.70
CA VAL A 377 -8.24 -3.35 16.26
C VAL A 377 -7.56 -2.09 16.76
N GLU A 378 -7.77 -0.98 16.07
CA GLU A 378 -7.30 0.34 16.51
C GLU A 378 -8.44 1.04 17.26
N LEU A 379 -8.20 1.40 18.52
CA LEU A 379 -9.13 2.16 19.37
C LEU A 379 -8.39 3.36 19.97
N ASN A 380 -8.83 4.57 19.66
CA ASN A 380 -8.17 5.80 20.14
C ASN A 380 -6.66 5.85 19.84
N GLY A 381 -6.23 5.34 18.71
CA GLY A 381 -4.82 5.29 18.30
C GLY A 381 -4.00 4.18 19.00
N VAL A 382 -4.61 3.34 19.81
CA VAL A 382 -3.99 2.13 20.38
C VAL A 382 -4.34 0.94 19.50
N VAL A 383 -3.33 0.24 19.00
CA VAL A 383 -3.50 -0.93 18.13
C VAL A 383 -3.39 -2.22 18.94
N HIS A 384 -4.40 -3.06 18.84
CA HIS A 384 -4.44 -4.42 19.37
C HIS A 384 -4.38 -5.41 18.22
N THR A 385 -3.45 -6.34 18.24
CA THR A 385 -3.28 -7.34 17.18
C THR A 385 -3.65 -8.72 17.68
N TYR A 386 -4.52 -9.39 16.94
CA TYR A 386 -5.02 -10.74 17.21
C TYR A 386 -4.56 -11.65 16.07
N VAL A 387 -3.80 -12.70 16.40
CA VAL A 387 -3.26 -13.64 15.41
C VAL A 387 -3.89 -15.01 15.60
N TYR A 388 -4.42 -15.56 14.53
CA TYR A 388 -4.85 -16.95 14.44
C TYR A 388 -3.92 -17.67 13.47
N ASP A 389 -3.12 -18.59 13.97
CA ASP A 389 -2.02 -19.25 13.27
C ASP A 389 -2.34 -20.67 12.80
N LYS A 390 -3.62 -21.01 12.68
CA LYS A 390 -4.12 -22.32 12.27
C LYS A 390 -4.95 -22.23 11.01
N ASP A 391 -5.18 -23.38 10.40
CA ASP A 391 -6.15 -23.49 9.32
C ASP A 391 -7.56 -23.09 9.78
N VAL A 392 -8.25 -22.30 8.96
CA VAL A 392 -9.67 -21.98 9.17
C VAL A 392 -10.50 -22.94 8.32
N PRO A 393 -11.26 -23.88 8.92
CA PRO A 393 -12.03 -24.84 8.14
C PRO A 393 -13.10 -24.15 7.29
N HIS A 394 -13.44 -24.76 6.15
CA HIS A 394 -14.49 -24.27 5.27
C HIS A 394 -15.81 -24.04 6.00
N LYS A 395 -16.44 -22.88 5.80
CA LYS A 395 -17.70 -22.46 6.42
C LYS A 395 -17.67 -22.44 7.95
N SER A 396 -16.51 -22.22 8.54
CA SER A 396 -16.38 -22.08 9.99
C SER A 396 -16.08 -20.64 10.41
N ASP A 397 -16.46 -20.32 11.64
CA ASP A 397 -16.24 -19.05 12.29
C ASP A 397 -15.12 -19.16 13.33
N VAL A 398 -14.28 -18.16 13.37
CA VAL A 398 -13.27 -17.99 14.42
C VAL A 398 -13.56 -16.67 15.14
N SER A 399 -13.99 -16.75 16.40
CA SER A 399 -14.23 -15.57 17.24
C SER A 399 -12.90 -14.86 17.55
N VAL A 400 -12.90 -13.54 17.46
CA VAL A 400 -11.73 -12.69 17.69
C VAL A 400 -11.88 -11.89 18.98
N LEU A 401 -12.91 -11.04 19.06
CA LEU A 401 -13.09 -10.08 20.13
C LEU A 401 -14.57 -9.81 20.39
N ASP A 402 -14.97 -9.77 21.68
CA ASP A 402 -16.22 -9.18 22.12
C ASP A 402 -15.94 -7.84 22.80
N PHE A 403 -16.73 -6.81 22.50
CA PHE A 403 -16.65 -5.52 23.18
C PHE A 403 -18.04 -4.93 23.43
N THR A 404 -18.10 -3.99 24.35
CA THR A 404 -19.30 -3.20 24.62
C THR A 404 -19.01 -1.72 24.42
N SER A 405 -20.03 -1.00 23.99
CA SER A 405 -20.05 0.47 24.01
C SER A 405 -21.20 0.95 24.87
N ASN A 406 -20.96 1.99 25.65
CA ASN A 406 -22.00 2.73 26.38
C ASN A 406 -22.39 4.02 25.67
N GLY A 407 -21.92 4.25 24.42
CA GLY A 407 -22.10 5.47 23.64
C GLY A 407 -21.13 6.60 24.00
N ARG A 408 -20.21 6.38 24.96
CA ARG A 408 -19.15 7.33 25.36
C ARG A 408 -17.76 6.70 25.27
N GLU A 409 -17.67 5.41 25.56
CA GLU A 409 -16.43 4.64 25.54
C GLU A 409 -16.68 3.23 25.07
N VAL A 410 -15.62 2.56 24.62
CA VAL A 410 -15.58 1.17 24.20
C VAL A 410 -14.74 0.38 25.20
N ILE A 411 -15.26 -0.77 25.66
CA ILE A 411 -14.58 -1.66 26.59
C ILE A 411 -14.51 -3.05 25.96
N PHE A 412 -13.31 -3.60 25.83
CA PHE A 412 -13.12 -5.00 25.41
C PHE A 412 -13.52 -5.92 26.55
N THR A 413 -14.53 -6.75 26.30
CA THR A 413 -15.12 -7.63 27.32
C THR A 413 -14.57 -9.04 27.27
N LYS A 414 -14.20 -9.52 26.07
CA LYS A 414 -13.60 -10.84 25.89
C LYS A 414 -12.73 -10.88 24.65
N GLU A 415 -11.48 -11.21 24.84
CA GLU A 415 -10.53 -11.50 23.78
C GLU A 415 -10.48 -13.02 23.59
N HIS A 416 -10.87 -13.51 22.41
CA HIS A 416 -10.92 -14.94 22.09
C HIS A 416 -9.58 -15.43 21.52
N LEU A 417 -8.86 -14.54 20.84
CA LEU A 417 -7.51 -14.79 20.35
C LEU A 417 -6.54 -13.98 21.22
N SER A 418 -5.62 -14.65 21.87
CA SER A 418 -4.50 -13.99 22.51
C SER A 418 -3.46 -13.67 21.45
N SER A 419 -2.82 -12.50 21.54
CA SER A 419 -1.59 -12.24 20.77
C SER A 419 -0.60 -13.38 21.07
N THR A 420 -0.02 -13.99 20.03
CA THR A 420 0.91 -15.08 20.24
C THR A 420 2.13 -14.57 20.99
N THR A 421 2.48 -15.24 22.11
CA THR A 421 3.72 -14.99 22.84
C THR A 421 4.88 -15.78 22.24
N ALA A 422 4.66 -16.53 21.16
CA ALA A 422 5.68 -17.29 20.47
C ALA A 422 6.68 -16.34 19.78
N SER A 423 7.96 -16.60 19.99
CA SER A 423 9.04 -15.88 19.31
C SER A 423 9.03 -16.23 17.82
N LYS A 424 9.08 -15.21 16.97
CA LYS A 424 9.24 -15.33 15.51
C LYS A 424 10.56 -14.69 15.10
N GLU A 425 11.12 -15.12 13.99
CA GLU A 425 12.28 -14.45 13.41
C GLU A 425 11.79 -13.52 12.30
N ILE A 426 12.06 -12.22 12.45
CA ILE A 426 11.65 -11.19 11.52
C ILE A 426 12.87 -10.29 11.25
N TRP A 427 13.20 -10.09 9.99
CA TRP A 427 14.36 -9.33 9.55
C TRP A 427 15.67 -9.76 10.24
N GLY A 428 15.84 -11.07 10.49
CA GLY A 428 17.04 -11.65 11.14
C GLY A 428 17.11 -11.46 12.65
N VAL A 429 16.07 -10.88 13.29
CA VAL A 429 15.98 -10.72 14.74
C VAL A 429 14.77 -11.47 15.30
N LYS A 430 14.91 -11.98 16.51
CA LYS A 430 13.84 -12.74 17.18
C LYS A 430 12.94 -11.80 17.96
N THR A 431 11.63 -11.90 17.70
CA THR A 431 10.61 -11.27 18.54
C THR A 431 10.51 -11.93 19.92
N GLN A 432 9.81 -11.32 20.85
CA GLN A 432 9.71 -11.74 22.26
C GLN A 432 11.07 -11.88 22.96
N ASN A 433 12.07 -11.12 22.49
CA ASN A 433 13.41 -11.07 23.04
C ASN A 433 13.92 -9.64 23.13
N PHE A 434 14.88 -9.41 24.02
CA PHE A 434 15.63 -8.18 24.03
C PHE A 434 16.66 -8.19 22.91
N VAL A 435 16.59 -7.20 22.03
CA VAL A 435 17.50 -7.00 20.89
C VAL A 435 18.35 -5.76 21.17
N GLU A 436 19.66 -5.88 20.96
CA GLU A 436 20.59 -4.77 21.16
C GLU A 436 20.29 -3.62 20.18
N VAL A 437 20.22 -2.41 20.74
CA VAL A 437 20.08 -1.17 19.97
C VAL A 437 21.45 -0.69 19.54
N SER A 438 21.69 -0.63 18.25
CA SER A 438 22.96 -0.14 17.68
C SER A 438 23.03 1.39 17.67
N ALA A 439 21.90 2.04 17.37
CA ALA A 439 21.78 3.50 17.38
C ALA A 439 20.33 3.92 17.63
N ILE A 440 20.15 5.12 18.20
CA ILE A 440 18.87 5.84 18.24
C ILE A 440 19.08 7.17 17.56
N CYS A 441 18.21 7.52 16.62
CA CYS A 441 18.20 8.81 15.97
C CYS A 441 16.75 9.29 15.73
N LEU A 442 16.59 10.56 15.44
CA LEU A 442 15.35 11.07 14.86
C LEU A 442 15.29 10.65 13.38
N SER A 443 14.11 10.78 12.78
CA SER A 443 14.00 10.64 11.31
C SER A 443 14.76 11.75 10.59
N PRO A 444 15.27 11.51 9.37
CA PRO A 444 16.08 12.49 8.63
C PRO A 444 15.45 13.87 8.44
N ASN A 445 14.13 13.97 8.40
CA ASN A 445 13.39 15.22 8.34
C ASN A 445 13.47 16.05 9.64
N TYR A 446 14.11 15.53 10.69
CA TYR A 446 14.35 16.19 11.97
C TYR A 446 15.85 16.26 12.33
N TRP A 447 16.76 15.83 11.44
CA TRP A 447 18.20 15.96 11.65
C TRP A 447 18.65 17.42 11.53
N GLY A 448 19.67 17.76 12.30
CA GLY A 448 20.12 19.14 12.42
C GLY A 448 18.99 20.05 12.94
N ASN A 449 18.77 21.15 12.26
CA ASN A 449 17.70 22.11 12.59
C ASN A 449 16.42 21.90 11.76
N ASN A 450 16.33 20.80 10.99
CA ASN A 450 15.15 20.50 10.19
C ASN A 450 13.99 20.11 11.10
N LYS A 451 12.79 20.59 10.79
CA LYS A 451 11.53 20.24 11.45
C LYS A 451 10.43 20.16 10.41
N VAL A 452 10.53 19.14 9.53
CA VAL A 452 9.62 18.98 8.39
C VAL A 452 8.69 17.80 8.64
N GLY A 453 7.39 18.04 8.69
CA GLY A 453 6.39 16.99 8.86
C GLY A 453 6.40 16.37 10.27
N ALA A 454 6.09 15.08 10.36
CA ALA A 454 6.02 14.37 11.62
C ALA A 454 7.40 13.95 12.15
N LYS A 455 7.57 14.02 13.47
CA LYS A 455 8.77 13.56 14.17
C LYS A 455 8.67 12.06 14.41
N HIS A 456 9.74 11.33 14.04
CA HIS A 456 9.85 9.91 14.33
C HIS A 456 11.10 9.62 15.15
N TYR A 457 11.02 8.58 15.97
CA TYR A 457 12.15 8.02 16.73
C TYR A 457 12.52 6.68 16.12
N PHE A 458 13.77 6.52 15.74
CA PHE A 458 14.30 5.30 15.13
C PHE A 458 15.27 4.60 16.06
N PHE A 459 14.93 3.37 16.41
CA PHE A 459 15.77 2.46 17.18
C PHE A 459 16.36 1.43 16.21
N MET A 460 17.56 1.70 15.72
CA MET A 460 18.28 0.76 14.85
C MET A 460 18.73 -0.43 15.65
N LEU A 461 18.39 -1.63 15.19
CA LEU A 461 18.65 -2.86 15.91
C LEU A 461 19.85 -3.59 15.31
N LYS A 462 20.67 -4.18 16.18
CA LYS A 462 21.80 -5.02 15.76
C LYS A 462 21.29 -6.26 15.02
N ASN A 463 21.88 -6.57 13.87
CA ASN A 463 21.52 -7.69 13.00
C ASN A 463 20.11 -7.62 12.39
N CYS A 464 19.38 -6.53 12.56
CA CYS A 464 18.10 -6.32 11.88
C CYS A 464 18.35 -5.95 10.42
N LYS A 465 17.80 -6.73 9.48
CA LYS A 465 18.04 -6.57 8.05
C LYS A 465 16.77 -6.80 7.28
N ASN A 466 16.31 -5.78 6.58
CA ASN A 466 15.17 -5.89 5.68
C ASN A 466 15.55 -6.78 4.49
N PRO A 467 14.91 -7.94 4.29
CA PRO A 467 15.20 -8.84 3.18
C PRO A 467 14.67 -8.36 1.83
N ASP A 468 13.71 -7.42 1.86
CA ASP A 468 12.95 -7.00 0.69
C ASP A 468 13.57 -5.75 0.06
N ALA A 469 13.40 -5.60 -1.26
CA ALA A 469 13.64 -4.34 -1.92
C ALA A 469 12.62 -3.31 -1.43
N VAL A 470 13.09 -2.14 -1.03
CA VAL A 470 12.26 -1.10 -0.42
C VAL A 470 12.13 0.12 -1.31
N ARG A 471 11.03 0.84 -1.12
CA ARG A 471 10.83 2.14 -1.72
C ARG A 471 11.79 3.16 -1.11
N GLY A 472 12.52 3.88 -1.96
CA GLY A 472 13.62 4.75 -1.52
C GLY A 472 13.22 6.08 -0.91
N TYR A 473 11.93 6.52 -1.00
CA TYR A 473 11.47 7.81 -0.47
C TYR A 473 9.94 7.90 -0.34
N PHE A 474 9.48 8.96 0.34
CA PHE A 474 8.06 9.32 0.47
C PHE A 474 7.77 10.63 -0.23
N ASN A 475 6.69 10.66 -1.02
CA ASN A 475 6.32 11.80 -1.86
C ASN A 475 6.02 13.08 -1.08
N GLU A 476 5.40 12.98 0.10
CA GLU A 476 5.05 14.12 0.92
C GLU A 476 6.24 14.93 1.44
N TYR A 477 7.41 14.33 1.43
CA TYR A 477 8.65 15.00 1.84
C TYR A 477 9.48 15.54 0.68
N LEU A 478 9.06 15.29 -0.55
CA LEU A 478 9.70 15.86 -1.73
C LEU A 478 9.44 17.36 -1.83
N LYS A 479 10.38 18.10 -2.41
CA LYS A 479 10.24 19.52 -2.70
C LYS A 479 9.00 19.78 -3.56
N ASP A 480 8.36 20.94 -3.36
CA ASP A 480 7.09 21.27 -4.02
C ASP A 480 7.21 21.34 -5.54
N GLU A 481 8.35 21.73 -6.08
CA GLU A 481 8.65 21.73 -7.51
C GLU A 481 8.56 20.33 -8.14
N LEU A 482 8.89 19.28 -7.37
CA LEU A 482 8.79 17.89 -7.80
C LEU A 482 7.36 17.33 -7.69
N THR A 483 6.56 17.87 -6.78
CA THR A 483 5.24 17.29 -6.46
C THR A 483 4.06 18.06 -7.02
N LYS A 484 4.23 19.32 -7.43
CA LYS A 484 3.16 20.25 -7.76
C LYS A 484 2.14 19.71 -8.78
N ASN A 485 2.61 19.03 -9.83
CA ASN A 485 1.76 18.49 -10.89
C ASN A 485 1.84 16.96 -11.03
N HIS A 486 2.63 16.27 -10.23
CA HIS A 486 3.05 14.89 -10.51
C HIS A 486 3.08 13.97 -9.29
N LYS A 487 2.46 14.33 -8.17
CA LYS A 487 2.53 13.56 -6.90
C LYS A 487 2.30 12.06 -7.08
N ARG A 488 1.30 11.66 -7.88
CA ARG A 488 1.00 10.23 -8.15
C ARG A 488 2.04 9.56 -9.03
N VAL A 489 2.65 10.31 -9.92
CA VAL A 489 3.66 9.80 -10.85
C VAL A 489 4.96 9.53 -10.12
N PHE A 490 5.30 10.34 -9.12
CA PHE A 490 6.45 10.07 -8.26
C PHE A 490 6.29 8.78 -7.44
N GLU A 491 5.06 8.32 -7.18
CA GLU A 491 4.83 6.99 -6.60
C GLU A 491 5.30 5.86 -7.52
N VAL A 492 5.09 6.01 -8.83
CA VAL A 492 5.59 5.06 -9.83
C VAL A 492 7.10 5.21 -10.04
N LEU A 493 7.62 6.45 -10.07
CA LEU A 493 9.06 6.68 -10.15
C LEU A 493 9.81 6.14 -8.93
N ALA A 494 9.15 6.03 -7.79
CA ALA A 494 9.70 5.36 -6.61
C ALA A 494 10.02 3.88 -6.88
N SER A 495 9.37 3.23 -7.85
CA SER A 495 9.76 1.90 -8.30
C SER A 495 11.14 1.85 -8.95
N LYS A 496 11.58 2.94 -9.59
CA LYS A 496 12.95 3.10 -10.12
C LYS A 496 13.96 3.38 -9.01
N ALA A 497 13.50 3.88 -7.88
CA ALA A 497 14.29 4.11 -6.68
C ALA A 497 14.25 2.91 -5.71
N LEU A 498 13.94 1.70 -6.20
CA LEU A 498 14.02 0.48 -5.40
C LEU A 498 15.45 0.28 -4.89
N THR A 499 15.52 0.08 -3.59
CA THR A 499 16.78 -0.11 -2.89
C THR A 499 17.07 -1.61 -2.79
N PRO A 500 18.11 -2.14 -3.44
CA PRO A 500 18.46 -3.56 -3.37
C PRO A 500 18.95 -3.94 -1.97
N TYR A 501 18.90 -5.23 -1.63
CA TYR A 501 19.42 -5.75 -0.36
C TYR A 501 20.90 -5.38 -0.17
N ASP A 502 21.27 -4.98 1.05
CA ASP A 502 22.65 -4.74 1.49
C ASP A 502 22.80 -5.21 2.93
N ASP A 503 23.82 -6.00 3.22
CA ASP A 503 24.14 -6.49 4.57
C ASP A 503 24.49 -5.38 5.58
N ASN A 504 24.97 -4.24 5.12
CA ASN A 504 25.37 -3.10 5.95
C ASN A 504 24.26 -2.08 6.18
N GLN A 505 23.02 -2.47 6.01
CA GLN A 505 21.87 -1.60 6.15
C GLN A 505 21.61 -1.17 7.60
N MET A 506 21.00 0.00 7.74
CA MET A 506 20.46 0.47 9.01
C MET A 506 18.96 0.21 9.06
N SER A 507 18.58 -0.83 9.82
CA SER A 507 17.19 -1.24 9.99
C SER A 507 16.86 -1.44 11.46
N GLY A 508 15.58 -1.32 11.81
CA GLY A 508 15.12 -1.42 13.18
C GLY A 508 13.65 -1.06 13.33
N LEU A 509 13.30 -0.43 14.43
CA LEU A 509 11.93 -0.01 14.74
C LEU A 509 11.78 1.51 14.73
N GLY A 510 10.73 1.99 14.07
CA GLY A 510 10.37 3.40 13.99
C GLY A 510 9.06 3.70 14.73
N PHE A 511 8.99 4.84 15.39
CA PHE A 511 7.82 5.28 16.14
C PHE A 511 7.53 6.74 15.83
N ILE A 512 6.26 7.06 15.56
CA ILE A 512 5.83 8.44 15.33
C ILE A 512 5.45 9.11 16.65
N ALA A 513 5.91 10.33 16.86
CA ALA A 513 5.70 11.07 18.10
C ALA A 513 4.22 11.41 18.43
N THR A 514 3.33 11.30 17.43
CA THR A 514 1.89 11.54 17.58
C THR A 514 1.09 10.26 17.86
N SER A 515 1.72 9.09 17.81
CA SER A 515 1.08 7.80 18.09
C SER A 515 1.31 7.38 19.54
N ARG A 516 0.29 6.80 20.17
CA ARG A 516 0.43 6.26 21.52
C ARG A 516 1.00 4.85 21.45
N ASN A 517 2.30 4.74 21.59
CA ASN A 517 3.03 3.48 21.69
C ASN A 517 3.75 3.37 23.03
N SER A 518 4.01 2.15 23.47
CA SER A 518 4.91 1.90 24.58
C SER A 518 5.91 0.80 24.21
N LEU A 519 7.16 1.00 24.56
CA LEU A 519 8.22 0.03 24.34
C LEU A 519 8.97 -0.24 25.65
N MET A 520 9.49 -1.46 25.81
CA MET A 520 10.33 -1.80 26.95
C MET A 520 11.79 -1.80 26.55
N VAL A 521 12.58 -1.00 27.25
CA VAL A 521 14.01 -0.86 26.99
C VAL A 521 14.79 -1.19 28.25
N ARG A 522 15.72 -2.13 28.13
CA ARG A 522 16.67 -2.50 29.18
C ARG A 522 17.96 -1.69 29.02
N VAL A 523 18.39 -1.07 30.09
CA VAL A 523 19.55 -0.18 30.13
C VAL A 523 20.68 -0.87 30.89
N ASP A 524 21.88 -0.95 30.30
CA ASP A 524 23.09 -1.53 30.87
C ASP A 524 22.88 -2.93 31.48
N SER A 525 22.04 -3.75 30.81
CA SER A 525 21.64 -5.10 31.23
C SER A 525 20.98 -5.20 32.62
N GLY A 526 20.45 -4.08 33.12
CA GLY A 526 19.87 -3.98 34.46
C GLY A 526 18.42 -3.46 34.44
N LYS A 527 18.24 -2.17 34.60
CA LYS A 527 16.92 -1.55 34.74
C LYS A 527 16.12 -1.60 33.45
N ILE A 528 14.84 -1.95 33.55
CA ILE A 528 13.91 -1.94 32.43
C ILE A 528 13.00 -0.72 32.56
N TYR A 529 12.85 0.01 31.48
CA TYR A 529 11.97 1.18 31.38
C TYR A 529 10.81 0.86 30.44
N LYS A 530 9.59 1.25 30.84
CA LYS A 530 8.42 1.31 29.96
C LYS A 530 8.35 2.72 29.41
N VAL A 531 8.85 2.87 28.18
CA VAL A 531 8.92 4.18 27.50
C VAL A 531 7.62 4.43 26.76
N ASN A 532 6.89 5.48 27.13
CA ASN A 532 5.66 5.90 26.48
C ASN A 532 5.98 7.03 25.48
N ILE A 533 5.44 6.88 24.24
CA ILE A 533 5.60 7.85 23.14
C ILE A 533 4.40 8.77 23.12
#